data_d1cc93ced704ce7adbbfbd1c3f371f36
#
_entry.id   d1cc93ced704ce7adbbfbd1c3f371f36
#
_cell.length_a   1.000
_cell.length_b   1.000
_cell.length_c   1.000
_cell.angle_alpha   90.00
_cell.angle_beta   90.00
_cell.angle_gamma   90.00
#
_symmetry.space_group_name_H-M   'P 1'
#
loop_
_entity.id
_entity.type
_entity.pdbx_description
1 polymer ?
#
loop_
_entity_poly.entity_id
_entity_poly.type
_entity_poly.pdbx_seq_one_letter_code
_entity_poly.pdbx_strand_id
1 'polypeptide(L)'
;MSSLLSTLYPPLSKLLEKITEISIHKLSIPLIEPFITSLGRDDDALNVVVRIKTESGLVGFGECSPYMPINGESQGTCYVVGQLFAKALLNQNALDLKAVNDRMDSIIYANDSIKSAFDMACYDIAAQKAGLPLYQFLGGKKNKIITTDYTVSIGDPDKMAADAVHVLSQGYPAIKVKLGKHGPTDVIRMQKIRTAVGPNIPLRIDANQGWSVDEAIQTLQALEPLNIEHCEEPIARWNYLQLPRVREASPIAIMADECLGDEHDAARLIAINACQYMNIKLGKSGGIFHALEIIRQAEAAGIKLQVGAMIESRLAMTAFAHFALCSDQIVHYDFDTALMLREDPVEGGIIYKPNGVIEVPDVPGLGATISEVRLLKGESCRFMA
;
A
#
# COMPACT_ATOMS: atom_id res chain seq x y z
N MET A 1 11.66 -15.86 -9.32
CA MET A 1 10.39 -16.36 -8.77
C MET A 1 10.30 -17.89 -8.62
N SER A 2 10.98 -18.70 -9.43
CA SER A 2 10.86 -20.17 -9.36
C SER A 2 11.55 -20.83 -8.16
N SER A 3 12.45 -20.16 -7.42
CA SER A 3 13.25 -20.84 -6.41
C SER A 3 12.75 -20.70 -4.97
N LEU A 4 12.10 -19.64 -4.58
CA LEU A 4 11.60 -19.47 -3.19
C LEU A 4 10.26 -20.16 -2.97
N LEU A 5 9.29 -19.97 -3.87
CA LEU A 5 7.99 -20.67 -3.75
C LEU A 5 8.06 -22.14 -4.09
N SER A 6 8.96 -22.54 -4.99
CA SER A 6 9.12 -23.96 -5.40
C SER A 6 9.87 -24.83 -4.38
N THR A 7 10.61 -24.23 -3.46
CA THR A 7 11.43 -24.98 -2.47
C THR A 7 10.69 -25.25 -1.16
N LEU A 8 9.67 -24.48 -0.82
CA LEU A 8 8.99 -24.57 0.49
C LEU A 8 7.73 -25.44 0.50
N TYR A 9 7.09 -25.63 -0.65
CA TYR A 9 5.86 -26.44 -0.75
C TYR A 9 5.87 -27.27 -2.03
N PRO A 10 5.30 -28.50 -2.03
CA PRO A 10 5.03 -29.20 -3.27
C PRO A 10 4.22 -28.26 -4.16
N PRO A 11 4.48 -28.20 -5.48
CA PRO A 11 3.95 -27.15 -6.32
C PRO A 11 2.43 -27.12 -6.22
N LEU A 12 1.91 -26.13 -5.47
CA LEU A 12 0.45 -25.86 -5.36
C LEU A 12 -0.18 -25.74 -6.75
N SER A 13 0.60 -25.32 -7.75
CA SER A 13 0.20 -25.32 -9.17
C SER A 13 -0.23 -26.69 -9.72
N LYS A 14 0.13 -27.81 -9.05
CA LYS A 14 -0.37 -29.16 -9.39
C LYS A 14 -1.71 -29.49 -8.73
N LEU A 15 -2.13 -28.72 -7.73
CA LEU A 15 -3.47 -28.80 -7.15
C LEU A 15 -4.41 -27.93 -7.97
N LEU A 16 -5.64 -28.39 -8.12
CA LEU A 16 -6.67 -27.65 -8.84
C LEU A 16 -7.64 -27.07 -7.82
N GLU A 17 -7.83 -25.74 -7.88
CA GLU A 17 -8.87 -25.00 -7.19
C GLU A 17 -9.59 -24.10 -8.20
N LYS A 18 -10.58 -24.67 -8.86
CA LYS A 18 -11.31 -24.01 -9.93
C LYS A 18 -12.15 -22.86 -9.38
N ILE A 19 -12.03 -21.67 -9.96
CA ILE A 19 -12.86 -20.50 -9.65
C ILE A 19 -14.28 -20.74 -10.18
N THR A 20 -15.25 -20.75 -9.30
CA THR A 20 -16.67 -20.99 -9.63
C THR A 20 -17.54 -19.75 -9.53
N GLU A 21 -17.12 -18.76 -8.73
CA GLU A 21 -17.87 -17.51 -8.55
C GLU A 21 -16.89 -16.37 -8.31
N ILE A 22 -17.15 -15.24 -8.93
CA ILE A 22 -16.46 -13.95 -8.63
C ILE A 22 -17.52 -12.88 -8.44
N SER A 23 -17.43 -12.14 -7.36
CA SER A 23 -18.25 -10.95 -7.15
C SER A 23 -17.37 -9.72 -6.89
N ILE A 24 -17.82 -8.58 -7.40
CA ILE A 24 -17.13 -7.29 -7.34
C ILE A 24 -18.08 -6.29 -6.71
N HIS A 25 -17.61 -5.54 -5.74
CA HIS A 25 -18.43 -4.66 -4.92
C HIS A 25 -17.77 -3.28 -4.82
N LYS A 26 -18.53 -2.22 -5.06
CA LYS A 26 -18.13 -0.86 -4.68
C LYS A 26 -18.30 -0.71 -3.17
N LEU A 27 -17.24 -0.28 -2.51
CA LEU A 27 -17.22 -0.01 -1.07
C LEU A 27 -16.82 1.46 -0.88
N SER A 28 -17.80 2.29 -0.53
CA SER A 28 -17.58 3.71 -0.23
C SER A 28 -17.76 3.94 1.26
N ILE A 29 -16.76 4.54 1.91
CA ILE A 29 -16.76 4.82 3.34
C ILE A 29 -16.31 6.27 3.55
N PRO A 30 -17.13 7.13 4.19
CA PRO A 30 -16.73 8.48 4.55
C PRO A 30 -15.52 8.49 5.47
N LEU A 31 -14.65 9.49 5.33
CA LEU A 31 -13.58 9.75 6.26
C LEU A 31 -14.10 10.48 7.51
N ILE A 32 -13.42 10.31 8.64
CA ILE A 32 -13.69 11.04 9.88
C ILE A 32 -13.42 12.53 9.68
N GLU A 33 -12.27 12.83 9.07
CA GLU A 33 -11.85 14.16 8.63
C GLU A 33 -11.33 14.07 7.19
N PRO A 34 -11.39 15.17 6.41
CA PRO A 34 -10.83 15.18 5.06
C PRO A 34 -9.33 14.88 5.05
N PHE A 35 -8.90 14.01 4.13
CA PHE A 35 -7.50 13.74 3.89
C PHE A 35 -6.96 14.67 2.82
N ILE A 36 -5.95 15.49 3.15
CA ILE A 36 -5.45 16.55 2.26
C ILE A 36 -3.95 16.36 1.99
N THR A 37 -3.61 16.25 0.70
CA THR A 37 -2.23 16.14 0.19
C THR A 37 -1.95 17.27 -0.81
N SER A 38 -0.77 17.28 -1.42
CA SER A 38 -0.48 18.18 -2.56
C SER A 38 -1.38 17.90 -3.77
N LEU A 39 -1.80 16.62 -3.94
CA LEU A 39 -2.59 16.14 -5.09
C LEU A 39 -4.07 16.46 -4.99
N GLY A 40 -4.60 16.70 -3.78
CA GLY A 40 -6.01 17.00 -3.62
C GLY A 40 -6.55 16.80 -2.22
N ARG A 41 -7.87 16.71 -2.15
CA ARG A 41 -8.67 16.47 -0.95
C ARG A 41 -9.61 15.29 -1.20
N ASP A 42 -9.63 14.38 -0.27
CA ASP A 42 -10.53 13.24 -0.25
C ASP A 42 -11.41 13.30 1.00
N ASP A 43 -12.71 13.13 0.83
CA ASP A 43 -13.72 13.09 1.90
C ASP A 43 -14.24 11.66 2.11
N ASP A 44 -14.01 10.76 1.15
CA ASP A 44 -14.46 9.37 1.14
C ASP A 44 -13.37 8.42 0.64
N ALA A 45 -13.31 7.23 1.21
CA ALA A 45 -12.61 6.09 0.63
C ALA A 45 -13.52 5.42 -0.41
N LEU A 46 -13.11 5.47 -1.69
CA LEU A 46 -13.87 4.94 -2.81
C LEU A 46 -13.23 3.63 -3.32
N ASN A 47 -13.41 2.55 -2.57
CA ASN A 47 -12.73 1.28 -2.77
C ASN A 47 -13.56 0.28 -3.61
N VAL A 48 -12.89 -0.76 -4.10
CA VAL A 48 -13.53 -1.91 -4.75
C VAL A 48 -13.05 -3.18 -4.04
N VAL A 49 -14.00 -4.03 -3.66
CA VAL A 49 -13.74 -5.34 -3.05
C VAL A 49 -14.05 -6.43 -4.06
N VAL A 50 -13.12 -7.37 -4.17
CA VAL A 50 -13.24 -8.59 -4.98
C VAL A 50 -13.38 -9.78 -4.03
N ARG A 51 -14.37 -10.63 -4.30
CA ARG A 51 -14.57 -11.89 -3.60
C ARG A 51 -14.56 -13.03 -4.62
N ILE A 52 -13.68 -14.00 -4.43
CA ILE A 52 -13.53 -15.18 -5.29
C ILE A 52 -13.90 -16.42 -4.50
N LYS A 53 -14.74 -17.29 -5.10
CA LYS A 53 -15.10 -18.60 -4.52
C LYS A 53 -14.66 -19.72 -5.44
N THR A 54 -14.13 -20.80 -4.88
CA THR A 54 -13.67 -21.99 -5.60
C THR A 54 -14.63 -23.16 -5.47
N GLU A 55 -14.41 -24.20 -6.26
CA GLU A 55 -15.22 -25.43 -6.26
C GLU A 55 -15.19 -26.18 -4.93
N SER A 56 -14.08 -26.13 -4.17
CA SER A 56 -14.00 -26.72 -2.84
C SER A 56 -14.69 -25.90 -1.76
N GLY A 57 -15.15 -24.68 -2.10
CA GLY A 57 -15.83 -23.76 -1.18
C GLY A 57 -14.90 -22.78 -0.48
N LEU A 58 -13.60 -22.73 -0.81
CA LEU A 58 -12.71 -21.68 -0.34
C LEU A 58 -13.16 -20.32 -0.87
N VAL A 59 -13.03 -19.29 -0.04
CA VAL A 59 -13.39 -17.91 -0.38
C VAL A 59 -12.21 -17.00 -0.06
N GLY A 60 -11.74 -16.28 -1.07
CA GLY A 60 -10.69 -15.27 -0.92
C GLY A 60 -11.25 -13.86 -1.13
N PHE A 61 -10.65 -12.92 -0.42
CA PHE A 61 -10.98 -11.52 -0.47
C PHE A 61 -9.78 -10.67 -0.87
N GLY A 62 -10.04 -9.62 -1.64
CA GLY A 62 -9.07 -8.57 -1.90
C GLY A 62 -9.75 -7.22 -2.07
N GLU A 63 -9.02 -6.17 -1.84
CA GLU A 63 -9.51 -4.79 -1.90
C GLU A 63 -8.49 -3.92 -2.62
N CYS A 64 -8.98 -2.94 -3.37
CA CYS A 64 -8.17 -1.84 -3.87
C CYS A 64 -8.81 -0.49 -3.58
N SER A 65 -7.95 0.51 -3.39
CA SER A 65 -8.30 1.92 -3.24
C SER A 65 -7.66 2.71 -4.39
N PRO A 66 -8.36 2.82 -5.55
CA PRO A 66 -7.84 3.54 -6.70
C PRO A 66 -7.80 5.04 -6.44
N TYR A 67 -6.77 5.71 -6.98
CA TYR A 67 -6.62 7.16 -6.86
C TYR A 67 -6.21 7.80 -8.18
N MET A 68 -7.13 8.55 -8.79
CA MET A 68 -6.93 9.11 -10.14
C MET A 68 -5.64 9.91 -10.32
N PRO A 69 -5.21 10.77 -9.36
CA PRO A 69 -3.96 11.53 -9.53
C PRO A 69 -2.69 10.66 -9.53
N ILE A 70 -2.73 9.45 -8.95
CA ILE A 70 -1.57 8.56 -8.85
C ILE A 70 -1.59 7.51 -9.95
N ASN A 71 -2.60 6.66 -10.01
CA ASN A 71 -2.64 5.53 -10.95
C ASN A 71 -3.63 5.68 -12.10
N GLY A 72 -4.34 6.81 -12.18
CA GLY A 72 -5.29 7.07 -13.28
C GLY A 72 -6.58 6.26 -13.17
N GLU A 73 -6.77 5.56 -12.06
CA GLU A 73 -7.92 4.70 -11.81
C GLU A 73 -8.90 5.34 -10.84
N SER A 74 -10.17 4.99 -10.97
CA SER A 74 -11.26 5.37 -10.07
C SER A 74 -12.06 4.13 -9.65
N GLN A 75 -12.88 4.26 -8.61
CA GLN A 75 -13.81 3.19 -8.24
C GLN A 75 -14.64 2.70 -9.43
N GLY A 76 -15.09 3.62 -10.29
CA GLY A 76 -15.86 3.28 -11.48
C GLY A 76 -15.06 2.49 -12.51
N THR A 77 -13.84 2.91 -12.83
CA THR A 77 -12.97 2.20 -13.79
C THR A 77 -12.57 0.83 -13.25
N CYS A 78 -12.17 0.73 -11.98
CA CYS A 78 -11.86 -0.53 -11.32
C CYS A 78 -13.05 -1.50 -11.34
N TYR A 79 -14.25 -1.01 -11.08
CA TYR A 79 -15.47 -1.83 -11.11
C TYR A 79 -15.76 -2.39 -12.51
N VAL A 80 -15.57 -1.58 -13.57
CA VAL A 80 -15.80 -2.02 -14.96
C VAL A 80 -14.71 -2.96 -15.44
N VAL A 81 -13.43 -2.64 -15.20
CA VAL A 81 -12.30 -3.49 -15.60
C VAL A 81 -12.34 -4.82 -14.84
N GLY A 82 -12.68 -4.79 -13.55
CA GLY A 82 -12.86 -6.00 -12.75
C GLY A 82 -13.87 -7.00 -13.36
N GLN A 83 -14.91 -6.51 -14.04
CA GLN A 83 -15.86 -7.39 -14.74
C GLN A 83 -15.23 -8.12 -15.92
N LEU A 84 -14.25 -7.51 -16.60
CA LEU A 84 -13.49 -8.18 -17.66
C LEU A 84 -12.64 -9.30 -17.07
N PHE A 85 -11.95 -9.03 -15.94
CA PHE A 85 -11.14 -10.02 -15.25
C PHE A 85 -12.00 -11.17 -14.71
N ALA A 86 -13.16 -10.85 -14.09
CA ALA A 86 -14.07 -11.87 -13.59
C ALA A 86 -14.48 -12.87 -14.69
N LYS A 87 -14.88 -12.38 -15.86
CA LYS A 87 -15.23 -13.25 -17.00
C LYS A 87 -14.07 -14.10 -17.47
N ALA A 88 -12.85 -13.58 -17.45
CA ALA A 88 -11.67 -14.26 -17.94
C ALA A 88 -11.08 -15.28 -16.97
N LEU A 89 -11.31 -15.09 -15.67
CA LEU A 89 -10.78 -15.93 -14.61
C LEU A 89 -11.75 -17.03 -14.14
N LEU A 90 -13.04 -16.95 -14.46
CA LEU A 90 -13.96 -18.07 -14.24
C LEU A 90 -13.42 -19.34 -14.88
N ASN A 91 -13.54 -20.46 -14.14
CA ASN A 91 -13.03 -21.77 -14.51
C ASN A 91 -11.49 -21.90 -14.52
N GLN A 92 -10.72 -20.84 -14.21
CA GLN A 92 -9.27 -20.92 -14.05
C GLN A 92 -8.90 -21.49 -12.68
N ASN A 93 -7.65 -21.92 -12.52
CA ASN A 93 -7.13 -22.39 -11.25
C ASN A 93 -6.66 -21.21 -10.39
N ALA A 94 -7.31 -20.94 -9.26
CA ALA A 94 -6.95 -19.87 -8.34
C ALA A 94 -5.55 -20.05 -7.71
N LEU A 95 -4.99 -21.26 -7.73
CA LEU A 95 -3.67 -21.55 -7.15
C LEU A 95 -2.52 -21.30 -8.14
N ASP A 96 -2.81 -21.13 -9.43
CA ASP A 96 -1.80 -20.76 -10.42
C ASP A 96 -1.69 -19.23 -10.48
N LEU A 97 -1.07 -18.68 -9.43
CA LEU A 97 -0.95 -17.22 -9.23
C LEU A 97 -0.29 -16.53 -10.44
N LYS A 98 0.68 -17.21 -11.08
CA LYS A 98 1.31 -16.67 -12.29
C LYS A 98 0.32 -16.61 -13.45
N ALA A 99 -0.39 -17.68 -13.73
CA ALA A 99 -1.35 -17.72 -14.83
C ALA A 99 -2.50 -16.72 -14.62
N VAL A 100 -2.94 -16.51 -13.37
CA VAL A 100 -3.95 -15.48 -13.03
C VAL A 100 -3.43 -14.09 -13.38
N ASN A 101 -2.21 -13.73 -12.96
CA ASN A 101 -1.62 -12.43 -13.24
C ASN A 101 -1.35 -12.25 -14.74
N ASP A 102 -0.69 -13.20 -15.41
CA ASP A 102 -0.47 -13.20 -16.86
C ASP A 102 -1.80 -13.00 -17.64
N ARG A 103 -2.89 -13.63 -17.15
CA ARG A 103 -4.21 -13.49 -17.78
C ARG A 103 -4.76 -12.08 -17.65
N MET A 104 -4.68 -11.46 -16.48
CA MET A 104 -5.11 -10.08 -16.27
C MET A 104 -4.28 -9.11 -17.12
N ASP A 105 -2.97 -9.27 -17.14
CA ASP A 105 -2.05 -8.44 -17.93
C ASP A 105 -2.30 -8.54 -19.44
N SER A 106 -2.69 -9.72 -19.93
CA SER A 106 -3.04 -9.92 -21.34
C SER A 106 -4.32 -9.21 -21.78
N ILE A 107 -5.18 -8.81 -20.84
CA ILE A 107 -6.48 -8.18 -21.14
C ILE A 107 -6.34 -6.66 -21.28
N ILE A 108 -5.61 -6.03 -20.37
CA ILE A 108 -5.50 -4.58 -20.32
C ILE A 108 -4.16 -4.15 -19.70
N TYR A 109 -3.53 -3.15 -20.31
CA TYR A 109 -2.34 -2.50 -19.79
C TYR A 109 -2.67 -1.68 -18.54
N ALA A 110 -1.74 -1.61 -17.56
CA ALA A 110 -1.93 -0.94 -16.27
C ALA A 110 -3.21 -1.46 -15.55
N ASN A 111 -4.00 -0.59 -14.93
CA ASN A 111 -5.15 -0.96 -14.09
C ASN A 111 -4.74 -1.79 -12.87
N ASP A 112 -3.64 -1.41 -12.27
CA ASP A 112 -2.93 -2.16 -11.26
C ASP A 112 -3.67 -2.20 -9.93
N SER A 113 -4.50 -1.18 -9.64
CA SER A 113 -5.35 -1.21 -8.44
C SER A 113 -6.31 -2.38 -8.47
N ILE A 114 -7.08 -2.53 -9.53
CA ILE A 114 -8.05 -3.64 -9.57
C ILE A 114 -7.38 -5.00 -9.75
N LYS A 115 -6.23 -5.10 -10.45
CA LYS A 115 -5.43 -6.32 -10.50
C LYS A 115 -5.00 -6.75 -9.11
N SER A 116 -4.56 -5.80 -8.26
CA SER A 116 -4.13 -6.10 -6.90
C SER A 116 -5.23 -6.72 -6.05
N ALA A 117 -6.48 -6.31 -6.22
CA ALA A 117 -7.60 -6.89 -5.49
C ALA A 117 -7.86 -8.35 -5.90
N PHE A 118 -7.77 -8.68 -7.19
CA PHE A 118 -7.87 -10.07 -7.66
C PHE A 118 -6.71 -10.92 -7.20
N ASP A 119 -5.50 -10.39 -7.29
CA ASP A 119 -4.27 -11.04 -6.83
C ASP A 119 -4.32 -11.36 -5.33
N MET A 120 -4.68 -10.39 -4.48
CA MET A 120 -4.87 -10.61 -3.03
C MET A 120 -5.87 -11.72 -2.76
N ALA A 121 -7.02 -11.74 -3.45
CA ALA A 121 -8.04 -12.78 -3.26
C ALA A 121 -7.51 -14.17 -3.63
N CYS A 122 -6.69 -14.28 -4.68
CA CYS A 122 -6.07 -15.55 -5.07
C CYS A 122 -4.97 -15.97 -4.08
N TYR A 123 -4.17 -15.04 -3.57
CA TYR A 123 -3.19 -15.30 -2.51
C TYR A 123 -3.85 -15.74 -1.21
N ASP A 124 -4.98 -15.14 -0.84
CA ASP A 124 -5.78 -15.57 0.30
C ASP A 124 -6.25 -17.04 0.15
N ILE A 125 -6.83 -17.40 -1.01
CA ILE A 125 -7.21 -18.78 -1.31
C ILE A 125 -6.01 -19.72 -1.25
N ALA A 126 -4.88 -19.35 -1.83
CA ALA A 126 -3.69 -20.19 -1.86
C ALA A 126 -3.13 -20.43 -0.46
N ALA A 127 -3.10 -19.43 0.39
CA ALA A 127 -2.68 -19.55 1.78
C ALA A 127 -3.66 -20.38 2.62
N GLN A 128 -4.97 -20.22 2.43
CA GLN A 128 -6.01 -21.07 3.05
C GLN A 128 -5.83 -22.53 2.63
N LYS A 129 -5.61 -22.82 1.33
CA LYS A 129 -5.37 -24.17 0.81
C LYS A 129 -4.13 -24.80 1.39
N ALA A 130 -3.09 -24.01 1.61
CA ALA A 130 -1.85 -24.45 2.26
C ALA A 130 -2.01 -24.66 3.79
N GLY A 131 -3.10 -24.20 4.39
CA GLY A 131 -3.31 -24.23 5.84
C GLY A 131 -2.41 -23.26 6.62
N LEU A 132 -1.94 -22.17 5.97
CA LEU A 132 -0.96 -21.24 6.51
C LEU A 132 -1.52 -19.83 6.56
N PRO A 133 -1.15 -19.01 7.56
CA PRO A 133 -1.31 -17.57 7.48
C PRO A 133 -0.59 -17.01 6.25
N LEU A 134 -1.15 -15.97 5.63
CA LEU A 134 -0.60 -15.43 4.38
C LEU A 134 0.89 -15.07 4.49
N TYR A 135 1.33 -14.47 5.61
CA TYR A 135 2.76 -14.14 5.76
C TYR A 135 3.67 -15.36 5.73
N GLN A 136 3.26 -16.49 6.32
CA GLN A 136 4.04 -17.74 6.27
C GLN A 136 4.02 -18.34 4.85
N PHE A 137 2.87 -18.29 4.19
CA PHE A 137 2.75 -18.71 2.79
C PHE A 137 3.71 -17.93 1.88
N LEU A 138 3.93 -16.64 2.17
CA LEU A 138 4.90 -15.77 1.49
C LEU A 138 6.36 -15.99 1.93
N GLY A 139 6.63 -16.92 2.85
CA GLY A 139 7.97 -17.20 3.39
C GLY A 139 8.40 -16.28 4.53
N GLY A 140 7.53 -15.41 4.98
CA GLY A 140 7.76 -14.45 6.06
C GLY A 140 7.72 -15.10 7.46
N LYS A 141 8.15 -14.32 8.45
CA LYS A 141 8.19 -14.73 9.87
C LYS A 141 7.75 -13.58 10.76
N LYS A 142 7.11 -13.90 11.90
CA LYS A 142 6.82 -12.91 12.96
C LYS A 142 8.05 -12.67 13.84
N ASN A 143 9.14 -12.19 13.23
CA ASN A 143 10.41 -11.90 13.91
C ASN A 143 10.62 -10.42 14.20
N LYS A 144 9.67 -9.56 13.83
CA LYS A 144 9.70 -8.11 14.04
C LYS A 144 8.33 -7.59 14.46
N ILE A 145 8.34 -6.46 15.16
CA ILE A 145 7.12 -5.73 15.53
C ILE A 145 6.82 -4.75 14.40
N ILE A 146 5.58 -4.79 13.89
CA ILE A 146 5.08 -3.79 12.96
C ILE A 146 4.47 -2.66 13.78
N THR A 147 4.94 -1.42 13.56
CA THR A 147 4.35 -0.22 14.14
C THR A 147 4.07 0.79 13.05
N THR A 148 2.81 1.20 12.91
CA THR A 148 2.45 2.26 11.96
C THR A 148 2.84 3.63 12.49
N ASP A 149 3.24 4.55 11.61
CA ASP A 149 3.17 5.99 11.86
C ASP A 149 1.70 6.46 11.80
N TYR A 150 1.50 7.76 11.98
CA TYR A 150 0.21 8.40 11.72
C TYR A 150 0.41 9.68 10.93
N THR A 151 -0.46 9.89 9.94
CA THR A 151 -0.31 10.96 8.94
C THR A 151 -1.02 12.24 9.37
N VAL A 152 -0.30 13.36 9.33
CA VAL A 152 -0.82 14.71 9.46
C VAL A 152 -1.03 15.30 8.06
N SER A 153 -2.28 15.61 7.71
CA SER A 153 -2.67 16.22 6.44
C SER A 153 -2.13 17.64 6.29
N ILE A 154 -2.01 18.13 5.04
CA ILE A 154 -1.61 19.52 4.76
C ILE A 154 -2.67 20.49 5.28
N GLY A 155 -2.22 21.49 6.01
CA GLY A 155 -3.08 22.52 6.57
C GLY A 155 -2.33 23.79 6.97
N ASP A 156 -2.99 24.60 7.80
CA ASP A 156 -2.35 25.72 8.48
C ASP A 156 -1.22 25.21 9.39
N PRO A 157 -0.05 25.90 9.47
CA PRO A 157 1.08 25.43 10.25
C PRO A 157 0.79 25.25 11.76
N ASP A 158 -0.06 26.07 12.37
CA ASP A 158 -0.42 25.93 13.79
C ASP A 158 -1.37 24.75 14.02
N LYS A 159 -2.33 24.55 13.10
CA LYS A 159 -3.19 23.35 13.13
C LYS A 159 -2.37 22.10 12.99
N MET A 160 -1.45 22.02 12.02
CA MET A 160 -0.60 20.83 11.81
C MET A 160 0.27 20.52 13.03
N ALA A 161 0.78 21.54 13.72
CA ALA A 161 1.52 21.35 14.96
C ALA A 161 0.63 20.79 16.09
N ALA A 162 -0.61 21.27 16.20
CA ALA A 162 -1.59 20.75 17.16
C ALA A 162 -2.00 19.29 16.83
N ASP A 163 -2.24 18.99 15.56
CA ASP A 163 -2.55 17.64 15.08
C ASP A 163 -1.40 16.67 15.39
N ALA A 164 -0.15 17.09 15.19
CA ALA A 164 1.04 16.29 15.51
C ALA A 164 1.14 15.98 17.02
N VAL A 165 0.85 16.95 17.89
CA VAL A 165 0.79 16.74 19.34
C VAL A 165 -0.34 15.76 19.70
N HIS A 166 -1.49 15.86 19.04
CA HIS A 166 -2.60 14.94 19.24
C HIS A 166 -2.21 13.52 18.87
N VAL A 167 -1.56 13.30 17.72
CA VAL A 167 -1.03 11.98 17.30
C VAL A 167 -0.12 11.39 18.37
N LEU A 168 0.81 12.17 18.93
CA LEU A 168 1.68 11.70 20.01
C LEU A 168 0.90 11.32 21.26
N SER A 169 -0.13 12.10 21.61
CA SER A 169 -0.96 11.81 22.80
C SER A 169 -1.71 10.48 22.67
N GLN A 170 -1.91 10.00 21.45
CA GLN A 170 -2.48 8.67 21.15
C GLN A 170 -1.43 7.55 21.19
N GLY A 171 -0.14 7.89 21.37
CA GLY A 171 0.96 6.94 21.53
C GLY A 171 1.63 6.49 20.23
N TYR A 172 1.36 7.10 19.09
CA TYR A 172 2.06 6.75 17.85
C TYR A 172 3.55 7.08 17.94
N PRO A 173 4.44 6.16 17.52
CA PRO A 173 5.88 6.31 17.69
C PRO A 173 6.54 7.22 16.65
N ALA A 174 5.89 7.51 15.55
CA ALA A 174 6.38 8.34 14.46
C ALA A 174 5.24 9.12 13.80
N ILE A 175 5.55 10.26 13.21
CA ILE A 175 4.59 11.12 12.51
C ILE A 175 5.02 11.26 11.06
N LYS A 176 4.10 10.94 10.12
CA LYS A 176 4.21 11.29 8.71
C LYS A 176 3.53 12.62 8.47
N VAL A 177 4.15 13.52 7.70
CA VAL A 177 3.63 14.88 7.45
C VAL A 177 3.50 15.10 5.95
N LYS A 178 2.28 15.39 5.49
CA LYS A 178 2.03 15.74 4.10
C LYS A 178 2.44 17.18 3.83
N LEU A 179 3.22 17.39 2.76
CA LEU A 179 3.79 18.66 2.30
C LEU A 179 3.59 18.82 0.77
N GLY A 180 4.38 19.67 0.11
CA GLY A 180 4.46 19.72 -1.34
C GLY A 180 3.59 20.79 -2.00
N LYS A 181 3.07 21.75 -1.26
CA LYS A 181 2.35 22.89 -1.87
C LYS A 181 3.21 24.11 -2.13
N HIS A 182 4.13 24.43 -1.24
CA HIS A 182 5.02 25.58 -1.37
C HIS A 182 6.18 25.41 -0.39
N GLY A 183 7.39 25.21 -0.88
CA GLY A 183 8.57 24.87 -0.08
C GLY A 183 8.83 25.80 1.12
N PRO A 184 8.87 27.13 0.97
CA PRO A 184 9.05 28.05 2.10
C PRO A 184 7.99 27.90 3.20
N THR A 185 6.73 27.66 2.84
CA THR A 185 5.66 27.42 3.81
C THR A 185 5.77 26.04 4.45
N ASP A 186 6.23 25.03 3.69
CA ASP A 186 6.47 23.68 4.18
C ASP A 186 7.59 23.64 5.23
N VAL A 187 8.65 24.47 5.05
CA VAL A 187 9.67 24.69 6.08
C VAL A 187 9.06 25.24 7.37
N ILE A 188 8.18 26.25 7.28
CA ILE A 188 7.51 26.81 8.46
C ILE A 188 6.61 25.76 9.15
N ARG A 189 5.87 24.95 8.39
CA ARG A 189 5.07 23.84 8.91
C ARG A 189 5.92 22.90 9.74
N MET A 190 7.03 22.44 9.17
CA MET A 190 7.93 21.49 9.84
C MET A 190 8.63 22.07 11.05
N GLN A 191 9.04 23.33 11.04
CA GLN A 191 9.60 24.02 12.19
C GLN A 191 8.62 24.08 13.36
N LYS A 192 7.35 24.41 13.09
CA LYS A 192 6.30 24.43 14.12
C LYS A 192 6.02 23.04 14.68
N ILE A 193 5.88 22.04 13.80
CA ILE A 193 5.69 20.64 14.22
C ILE A 193 6.87 20.21 15.09
N ARG A 194 8.12 20.38 14.64
CA ARG A 194 9.32 19.97 15.41
C ARG A 194 9.39 20.66 16.77
N THR A 195 9.04 21.94 16.83
CA THR A 195 8.99 22.68 18.10
C THR A 195 7.94 22.11 19.03
N ALA A 196 6.78 21.73 18.51
CA ALA A 196 5.66 21.22 19.32
C ALA A 196 5.88 19.78 19.83
N VAL A 197 6.47 18.91 18.99
CA VAL A 197 6.66 17.48 19.32
C VAL A 197 8.00 17.18 20.00
N GLY A 198 8.94 18.14 20.00
CA GLY A 198 10.27 17.99 20.57
C GLY A 198 11.28 17.32 19.63
N PRO A 199 12.57 17.25 20.01
CA PRO A 199 13.68 16.89 19.13
C PRO A 199 13.77 15.41 18.77
N ASN A 200 13.17 14.52 19.56
CA ASN A 200 13.45 13.08 19.50
C ASN A 200 12.37 12.27 18.74
N ILE A 201 11.26 12.88 18.38
CA ILE A 201 10.18 12.18 17.69
C ILE A 201 10.57 11.96 16.22
N PRO A 202 10.53 10.73 15.72
CA PRO A 202 10.73 10.45 14.30
C PRO A 202 9.71 11.21 13.45
N LEU A 203 10.20 12.02 12.52
CA LEU A 203 9.39 12.72 11.52
C LEU A 203 9.74 12.22 10.14
N ARG A 204 8.72 11.94 9.34
CA ARG A 204 8.77 11.55 7.93
C ARG A 204 7.99 12.58 7.15
N ILE A 205 8.42 12.93 5.96
CA ILE A 205 7.70 13.87 5.11
C ILE A 205 7.36 13.24 3.77
N ASP A 206 6.21 13.63 3.24
CA ASP A 206 5.75 13.20 1.93
C ASP A 206 5.26 14.42 1.15
N ALA A 207 5.96 14.73 0.07
CA ALA A 207 5.65 15.87 -0.78
C ALA A 207 4.63 15.54 -1.88
N ASN A 208 4.31 14.26 -2.09
CA ASN A 208 3.40 13.77 -3.14
C ASN A 208 3.61 14.50 -4.47
N GLN A 209 4.85 14.53 -4.96
CA GLN A 209 5.23 15.12 -6.25
C GLN A 209 5.16 16.67 -6.30
N GLY A 210 4.96 17.35 -5.18
CA GLY A 210 4.50 18.74 -5.18
C GLY A 210 5.55 19.81 -5.44
N TRP A 211 6.86 19.50 -5.40
CA TRP A 211 7.92 20.49 -5.63
C TRP A 211 8.56 20.37 -7.02
N SER A 212 9.07 21.46 -7.54
CA SER A 212 10.05 21.43 -8.62
C SER A 212 11.40 20.90 -8.11
N VAL A 213 12.29 20.51 -9.00
CA VAL A 213 13.62 19.96 -8.62
C VAL A 213 14.41 20.94 -7.73
N ASP A 214 14.47 22.21 -8.13
CA ASP A 214 15.22 23.22 -7.39
C ASP A 214 14.54 23.57 -6.06
N GLU A 215 13.21 23.61 -6.03
CA GLU A 215 12.43 23.82 -4.80
C GLU A 215 12.60 22.64 -3.83
N ALA A 216 12.59 21.41 -4.32
CA ALA A 216 12.85 20.22 -3.51
C ALA A 216 14.22 20.30 -2.83
N ILE A 217 15.26 20.62 -3.60
CA ILE A 217 16.63 20.75 -3.06
C ILE A 217 16.70 21.85 -2.00
N GLN A 218 16.16 23.04 -2.29
CA GLN A 218 16.18 24.15 -1.34
C GLN A 218 15.41 23.86 -0.06
N THR A 219 14.22 23.25 -0.21
CA THR A 219 13.36 22.88 0.92
C THR A 219 14.03 21.83 1.79
N LEU A 220 14.58 20.75 1.18
CA LEU A 220 15.23 19.67 1.93
C LEU A 220 16.48 20.14 2.66
N GLN A 221 17.28 21.05 2.06
CA GLN A 221 18.42 21.69 2.72
C GLN A 221 17.97 22.55 3.91
N ALA A 222 16.90 23.33 3.76
CA ALA A 222 16.36 24.13 4.87
C ALA A 222 15.79 23.30 6.01
N LEU A 223 15.37 22.06 5.74
CA LEU A 223 14.84 21.12 6.72
C LEU A 223 15.93 20.31 7.44
N GLU A 224 17.20 20.37 7.04
CA GLU A 224 18.31 19.62 7.64
C GLU A 224 18.34 19.68 9.18
N PRO A 225 18.17 20.87 9.85
CA PRO A 225 18.25 20.95 11.30
C PRO A 225 17.10 20.24 12.04
N LEU A 226 16.06 19.79 11.32
CA LEU A 226 14.85 19.24 11.92
C LEU A 226 14.91 17.72 12.09
N ASN A 227 16.01 17.05 11.74
CA ASN A 227 16.21 15.61 11.89
C ASN A 227 15.03 14.77 11.36
N ILE A 228 14.82 14.83 10.04
CA ILE A 228 13.76 14.11 9.32
C ILE A 228 14.34 12.81 8.79
N GLU A 229 13.61 11.68 8.98
CA GLU A 229 14.10 10.36 8.58
C GLU A 229 14.21 10.22 7.05
N HIS A 230 13.17 10.63 6.32
CA HIS A 230 13.15 10.60 4.85
C HIS A 230 12.10 11.55 4.28
N CYS A 231 12.27 11.86 2.98
CA CYS A 231 11.31 12.56 2.15
C CYS A 231 10.79 11.62 1.06
N GLU A 232 9.48 11.38 1.05
CA GLU A 232 8.77 10.59 0.05
C GLU A 232 8.37 11.46 -1.12
N GLU A 233 8.59 10.99 -2.36
CA GLU A 233 8.25 11.56 -3.67
C GLU A 233 8.33 13.09 -3.75
N PRO A 234 9.54 13.68 -3.69
CA PRO A 234 9.70 15.14 -3.63
C PRO A 234 9.29 15.86 -4.92
N ILE A 235 9.44 15.21 -6.07
CA ILE A 235 9.22 15.80 -7.39
C ILE A 235 8.25 14.97 -8.24
N ALA A 236 7.73 15.55 -9.31
CA ALA A 236 6.79 14.88 -10.20
C ALA A 236 7.35 13.53 -10.72
N ARG A 237 6.55 12.45 -10.64
CA ARG A 237 6.94 11.08 -10.98
C ARG A 237 7.52 10.91 -12.39
N TRP A 238 7.00 11.67 -13.36
CA TRP A 238 7.53 11.63 -14.73
C TRP A 238 8.96 12.18 -14.85
N ASN A 239 9.40 12.96 -13.84
CA ASN A 239 10.72 13.58 -13.79
C ASN A 239 11.73 12.77 -12.96
N TYR A 240 11.49 11.48 -12.77
CA TYR A 240 12.31 10.57 -11.94
C TYR A 240 13.79 10.56 -12.31
N LEU A 241 14.15 10.90 -13.54
CA LEU A 241 15.55 11.05 -13.97
C LEU A 241 16.31 12.17 -13.24
N GLN A 242 15.61 13.09 -12.58
CA GLN A 242 16.18 14.13 -11.74
C GLN A 242 16.26 13.74 -10.25
N LEU A 243 15.70 12.59 -9.84
CA LEU A 243 15.82 12.12 -8.46
C LEU A 243 17.28 11.94 -8.01
N PRO A 244 18.22 11.43 -8.82
CA PRO A 244 19.62 11.37 -8.44
C PRO A 244 20.20 12.75 -8.04
N ARG A 245 19.85 13.81 -8.77
CA ARG A 245 20.28 15.18 -8.45
C ARG A 245 19.70 15.68 -7.13
N VAL A 246 18.40 15.39 -6.87
CA VAL A 246 17.75 15.72 -5.60
C VAL A 246 18.41 14.95 -4.47
N ARG A 247 18.63 13.65 -4.65
CA ARG A 247 19.24 12.75 -3.67
C ARG A 247 20.66 13.18 -3.28
N GLU A 248 21.49 13.56 -4.26
CA GLU A 248 22.88 14.01 -4.03
C GLU A 248 22.93 15.32 -3.27
N ALA A 249 21.99 16.24 -3.52
CA ALA A 249 21.94 17.55 -2.91
C ALA A 249 21.19 17.59 -1.56
N SER A 250 20.45 16.54 -1.24
CA SER A 250 19.61 16.47 -0.04
C SER A 250 20.34 15.88 1.16
N PRO A 251 20.32 16.52 2.33
CA PRO A 251 20.79 15.93 3.59
C PRO A 251 19.78 14.90 4.16
N ILE A 252 18.57 14.85 3.61
CA ILE A 252 17.49 13.95 4.00
C ILE A 252 17.37 12.83 2.97
N ALA A 253 17.24 11.59 3.42
CA ALA A 253 17.11 10.43 2.53
C ALA A 253 15.83 10.54 1.66
N ILE A 254 15.93 10.12 0.40
CA ILE A 254 14.82 10.16 -0.56
C ILE A 254 14.14 8.78 -0.64
N MET A 255 12.82 8.79 -0.66
CA MET A 255 11.98 7.62 -0.90
C MET A 255 11.19 7.79 -2.20
N ALA A 256 11.25 6.79 -3.07
CA ALA A 256 10.41 6.71 -4.27
C ALA A 256 9.04 6.12 -3.91
N ASP A 257 7.95 6.75 -4.34
CA ASP A 257 6.57 6.29 -4.18
C ASP A 257 5.81 6.27 -5.52
N GLU A 258 5.33 7.39 -6.01
CA GLU A 258 4.52 7.42 -7.23
C GLU A 258 5.30 7.10 -8.50
N CYS A 259 6.62 7.27 -8.49
CA CYS A 259 7.48 6.85 -9.59
C CYS A 259 7.86 5.35 -9.55
N LEU A 260 7.44 4.62 -8.51
CA LEU A 260 7.60 3.19 -8.33
C LEU A 260 6.22 2.51 -8.45
N GLY A 261 5.87 2.02 -9.62
CA GLY A 261 4.70 1.16 -9.82
C GLY A 261 5.10 -0.32 -9.69
N ASP A 262 5.81 -0.84 -10.65
CA ASP A 262 6.13 -2.24 -10.83
C ASP A 262 7.62 -2.56 -10.67
N GLU A 263 8.00 -3.82 -10.93
CA GLU A 263 9.38 -4.29 -10.91
C GLU A 263 10.27 -3.65 -11.98
N HIS A 264 9.71 -3.15 -13.07
CA HIS A 264 10.46 -2.45 -14.12
C HIS A 264 10.83 -1.04 -13.66
N ASP A 265 9.93 -0.38 -12.93
CA ASP A 265 10.22 0.90 -12.27
C ASP A 265 11.31 0.73 -11.21
N ALA A 266 11.21 -0.32 -10.39
CA ALA A 266 12.24 -0.63 -9.39
C ALA A 266 13.62 -0.80 -10.06
N ALA A 267 13.70 -1.58 -11.14
CA ALA A 267 14.94 -1.77 -11.88
C ALA A 267 15.52 -0.45 -12.42
N ARG A 268 14.65 0.43 -12.98
CA ARG A 268 15.06 1.75 -13.50
C ARG A 268 15.59 2.66 -12.39
N LEU A 269 14.86 2.75 -11.28
CA LEU A 269 15.26 3.59 -10.14
C LEU A 269 16.57 3.11 -9.49
N ILE A 270 16.77 1.80 -9.38
CA ILE A 270 18.03 1.19 -8.92
C ILE A 270 19.18 1.55 -9.86
N ALA A 271 18.98 1.37 -11.17
CA ALA A 271 20.03 1.59 -12.18
C ALA A 271 20.56 3.02 -12.19
N ILE A 272 19.72 4.01 -11.90
CA ILE A 272 20.13 5.42 -11.83
C ILE A 272 20.46 5.89 -10.41
N ASN A 273 20.41 5.01 -9.40
CA ASN A 273 20.65 5.35 -8.00
C ASN A 273 19.74 6.49 -7.49
N ALA A 274 18.42 6.37 -7.77
CA ALA A 274 17.45 7.44 -7.57
C ALA A 274 17.13 7.74 -6.10
N CYS A 275 17.15 6.75 -5.23
CA CYS A 275 16.63 6.85 -3.86
C CYS A 275 17.33 5.90 -2.90
N GLN A 276 17.14 6.12 -1.59
CA GLN A 276 17.60 5.24 -0.52
C GLN A 276 16.49 4.30 -0.04
N TYR A 277 15.23 4.67 -0.25
CA TYR A 277 14.04 3.92 0.13
C TYR A 277 13.08 3.79 -1.04
N MET A 278 12.29 2.73 -1.04
CA MET A 278 11.18 2.52 -1.97
C MET A 278 9.90 2.21 -1.21
N ASN A 279 8.80 2.87 -1.55
CA ASN A 279 7.48 2.63 -0.96
C ASN A 279 6.64 1.71 -1.86
N ILE A 280 6.47 0.47 -1.43
CA ILE A 280 5.60 -0.51 -2.11
C ILE A 280 4.17 -0.28 -1.65
N LYS A 281 3.26 -0.04 -2.59
CA LYS A 281 1.81 -0.06 -2.37
C LYS A 281 1.22 -1.10 -3.32
N LEU A 282 0.57 -2.14 -2.79
CA LEU A 282 0.10 -3.25 -3.61
C LEU A 282 -0.84 -2.81 -4.74
N GLY A 283 -1.64 -1.75 -4.50
CA GLY A 283 -2.50 -1.15 -5.52
C GLY A 283 -1.76 -0.46 -6.67
N LYS A 284 -0.48 -0.06 -6.50
CA LYS A 284 0.36 0.45 -7.59
C LYS A 284 1.07 -0.67 -8.33
N SER A 285 1.39 -1.74 -7.60
CA SER A 285 2.22 -2.83 -8.13
C SER A 285 1.42 -3.96 -8.78
N GLY A 286 0.11 -3.82 -8.91
CA GLY A 286 -0.72 -4.90 -9.45
C GLY A 286 -0.92 -6.09 -8.50
N GLY A 287 -0.48 -5.98 -7.24
CA GLY A 287 -0.67 -7.00 -6.20
C GLY A 287 0.62 -7.54 -5.61
N ILE A 288 0.46 -8.59 -4.82
CA ILE A 288 1.55 -9.28 -4.11
C ILE A 288 2.55 -9.90 -5.09
N PHE A 289 2.04 -10.46 -6.20
CA PHE A 289 2.84 -11.18 -7.18
C PHE A 289 4.01 -10.32 -7.74
N HIS A 290 3.71 -9.13 -8.23
CA HIS A 290 4.72 -8.20 -8.75
C HIS A 290 5.51 -7.52 -7.62
N ALA A 291 4.87 -7.21 -6.50
CA ALA A 291 5.53 -6.60 -5.35
C ALA A 291 6.64 -7.48 -4.74
N LEU A 292 6.52 -8.80 -4.79
CA LEU A 292 7.59 -9.73 -4.37
C LEU A 292 8.85 -9.59 -5.24
N GLU A 293 8.70 -9.27 -6.51
CA GLU A 293 9.85 -9.04 -7.40
C GLU A 293 10.53 -7.71 -7.10
N ILE A 294 9.76 -6.68 -6.71
CA ILE A 294 10.31 -5.40 -6.21
C ILE A 294 11.16 -5.66 -4.95
N ILE A 295 10.65 -6.46 -3.97
CA ILE A 295 11.42 -6.84 -2.79
C ILE A 295 12.76 -7.48 -3.19
N ARG A 296 12.72 -8.47 -4.07
CA ARG A 296 13.92 -9.19 -4.51
C ARG A 296 14.98 -8.25 -5.12
N GLN A 297 14.56 -7.29 -5.94
CA GLN A 297 15.47 -6.31 -6.55
C GLN A 297 16.03 -5.34 -5.51
N ALA A 298 15.19 -4.84 -4.60
CA ALA A 298 15.60 -3.94 -3.53
C ALA A 298 16.60 -4.61 -2.57
N GLU A 299 16.37 -5.89 -2.20
CA GLU A 299 17.30 -6.70 -1.40
C GLU A 299 18.67 -6.83 -2.07
N ALA A 300 18.67 -7.15 -3.37
CA ALA A 300 19.91 -7.27 -4.13
C ALA A 300 20.69 -5.95 -4.24
N ALA A 301 19.98 -4.83 -4.23
CA ALA A 301 20.55 -3.46 -4.30
C ALA A 301 20.83 -2.85 -2.91
N GLY A 302 20.44 -3.49 -1.81
CA GLY A 302 20.58 -2.96 -0.44
C GLY A 302 19.68 -1.77 -0.15
N ILE A 303 18.59 -1.58 -0.92
CA ILE A 303 17.60 -0.53 -0.73
C ILE A 303 16.60 -0.96 0.33
N LYS A 304 16.28 -0.07 1.26
CA LYS A 304 15.26 -0.28 2.28
C LYS A 304 13.87 -0.01 1.73
N LEU A 305 12.88 -0.67 2.32
CA LEU A 305 11.50 -0.62 1.87
C LEU A 305 10.56 -0.08 2.93
N GLN A 306 9.53 0.60 2.45
CA GLN A 306 8.29 0.86 3.16
C GLN A 306 7.18 0.05 2.49
N VAL A 307 6.21 -0.39 3.27
CA VAL A 307 4.89 -0.78 2.75
C VAL A 307 3.91 0.31 3.17
N GLY A 308 3.33 0.94 2.18
CA GLY A 308 2.37 2.02 2.36
C GLY A 308 0.99 1.69 1.79
N ALA A 309 0.08 2.64 1.97
CA ALA A 309 -1.32 2.51 1.59
C ALA A 309 -1.80 3.70 0.76
N MET A 310 -2.97 3.54 0.14
CA MET A 310 -3.84 4.63 -0.32
C MET A 310 -4.86 4.92 0.81
N ILE A 311 -6.16 4.73 0.57
CA ILE A 311 -7.18 4.86 1.63
C ILE A 311 -7.98 3.54 1.71
N GLU A 312 -7.27 2.44 1.96
CA GLU A 312 -7.87 1.12 2.08
C GLU A 312 -8.49 0.90 3.47
N SER A 313 -9.43 -0.06 3.53
CA SER A 313 -9.95 -0.58 4.78
C SER A 313 -8.98 -1.59 5.44
N ARG A 314 -9.32 -2.08 6.63
CA ARG A 314 -8.53 -3.12 7.29
C ARG A 314 -8.40 -4.42 6.47
N LEU A 315 -9.22 -4.63 5.43
CA LEU A 315 -9.10 -5.80 4.57
C LEU A 315 -7.75 -5.80 3.83
N ALA A 316 -7.50 -4.77 3.01
CA ALA A 316 -6.22 -4.66 2.32
C ALA A 316 -5.06 -4.36 3.29
N MET A 317 -5.30 -3.58 4.36
CA MET A 317 -4.29 -3.38 5.41
C MET A 317 -3.81 -4.70 6.01
N THR A 318 -4.69 -5.69 6.13
CA THR A 318 -4.29 -7.01 6.60
C THR A 318 -3.35 -7.70 5.61
N ALA A 319 -3.63 -7.62 4.31
CA ALA A 319 -2.72 -8.14 3.29
C ALA A 319 -1.35 -7.44 3.32
N PHE A 320 -1.35 -6.11 3.49
CA PHE A 320 -0.13 -5.32 3.60
C PHE A 320 0.70 -5.69 4.83
N ALA A 321 0.06 -5.93 5.98
CA ALA A 321 0.73 -6.34 7.19
C ALA A 321 1.32 -7.76 7.08
N HIS A 322 0.64 -8.69 6.44
CA HIS A 322 1.20 -10.00 6.10
C HIS A 322 2.39 -9.86 5.15
N PHE A 323 2.24 -9.06 4.09
CA PHE A 323 3.30 -8.81 3.11
C PHE A 323 4.52 -8.15 3.76
N ALA A 324 4.34 -7.24 4.71
CA ALA A 324 5.43 -6.58 5.42
C ALA A 324 6.33 -7.54 6.20
N LEU A 325 5.84 -8.74 6.53
CA LEU A 325 6.62 -9.79 7.22
C LEU A 325 7.48 -10.64 6.27
N CYS A 326 7.42 -10.43 4.94
CA CYS A 326 8.14 -11.24 3.96
C CYS A 326 9.63 -10.92 3.88
N SER A 327 10.06 -9.70 4.25
CA SER A 327 11.44 -9.25 4.09
C SER A 327 11.88 -8.36 5.24
N ASP A 328 13.12 -8.55 5.68
CA ASP A 328 13.75 -7.69 6.70
C ASP A 328 14.16 -6.31 6.14
N GLN A 329 14.16 -6.13 4.80
CA GLN A 329 14.36 -4.81 4.18
C GLN A 329 13.16 -3.88 4.33
N ILE A 330 11.96 -4.42 4.65
CA ILE A 330 10.78 -3.60 4.95
C ILE A 330 10.92 -3.10 6.40
N VAL A 331 11.24 -1.81 6.53
CA VAL A 331 11.57 -1.17 7.81
C VAL A 331 10.58 -0.08 8.22
N HIS A 332 9.76 0.41 7.29
CA HIS A 332 8.74 1.41 7.52
C HIS A 332 7.35 0.88 7.12
N TYR A 333 6.33 1.29 7.86
CA TYR A 333 4.95 0.86 7.72
C TYR A 333 4.04 2.08 7.85
N ASP A 334 3.22 2.31 6.82
CA ASP A 334 2.26 3.41 6.71
C ASP A 334 0.86 2.79 6.56
N PHE A 335 0.28 2.37 7.71
CA PHE A 335 -0.94 1.56 7.80
C PHE A 335 -2.04 2.25 8.61
N ASP A 336 -2.05 3.58 8.64
CA ASP A 336 -2.97 4.36 9.44
C ASP A 336 -4.31 4.65 8.76
N THR A 337 -4.42 4.49 7.43
CA THR A 337 -5.59 4.98 6.68
C THR A 337 -6.90 4.28 7.05
N ALA A 338 -6.86 3.01 7.45
CA ALA A 338 -8.06 2.34 7.96
C ALA A 338 -8.62 2.99 9.25
N LEU A 339 -7.77 3.68 10.03
CA LEU A 339 -8.18 4.42 11.23
C LEU A 339 -8.85 5.76 10.90
N MET A 340 -8.71 6.24 9.67
CA MET A 340 -9.34 7.47 9.18
C MET A 340 -10.78 7.23 8.71
N LEU A 341 -11.20 5.98 8.55
CA LEU A 341 -12.53 5.62 8.09
C LEU A 341 -13.57 5.79 9.20
N ARG A 342 -14.73 6.33 8.85
CA ARG A 342 -15.84 6.55 9.79
C ARG A 342 -16.48 5.26 10.29
N GLU A 343 -16.37 4.18 9.54
CA GLU A 343 -16.82 2.85 9.92
C GLU A 343 -15.82 1.79 9.44
N ASP A 344 -15.74 0.71 10.19
CA ASP A 344 -14.91 -0.44 9.85
C ASP A 344 -15.81 -1.60 9.38
N PRO A 345 -15.78 -1.97 8.09
CA PRO A 345 -16.60 -3.04 7.55
C PRO A 345 -16.02 -4.45 7.76
N VAL A 346 -14.80 -4.57 8.31
CA VAL A 346 -13.99 -5.80 8.27
C VAL A 346 -14.16 -6.64 9.53
N GLU A 347 -14.43 -7.92 9.33
CA GLU A 347 -14.44 -8.95 10.37
C GLU A 347 -13.08 -9.67 10.39
N GLY A 348 -12.48 -9.86 11.57
CA GLY A 348 -11.12 -10.38 11.70
C GLY A 348 -10.05 -9.36 11.26
N GLY A 349 -8.97 -9.83 10.65
CA GLY A 349 -7.89 -8.99 10.15
C GLY A 349 -6.94 -8.48 11.23
N ILE A 350 -6.12 -7.50 10.85
CA ILE A 350 -5.18 -6.85 11.78
C ILE A 350 -5.90 -6.17 12.94
N ILE A 351 -5.21 -6.12 14.08
CA ILE A 351 -5.68 -5.39 15.27
C ILE A 351 -4.68 -4.28 15.58
N TYR A 352 -5.18 -3.05 15.64
CA TYR A 352 -4.41 -1.91 16.10
C TYR A 352 -4.33 -1.94 17.64
N LYS A 353 -3.12 -2.07 18.16
CA LYS A 353 -2.79 -2.04 19.58
C LYS A 353 -2.27 -0.66 19.98
N PRO A 354 -2.16 -0.36 21.29
CA PRO A 354 -1.51 0.87 21.75
C PRO A 354 -0.13 1.08 21.12
N ASN A 355 0.29 2.32 21.02
CA ASN A 355 1.57 2.74 20.46
C ASN A 355 1.76 2.39 18.96
N GLY A 356 0.67 2.35 18.19
CA GLY A 356 0.70 2.06 16.77
C GLY A 356 1.08 0.62 16.41
N VAL A 357 1.19 -0.28 17.39
CA VAL A 357 1.54 -1.68 17.15
C VAL A 357 0.40 -2.38 16.40
N ILE A 358 0.77 -3.16 15.37
CA ILE A 358 -0.15 -3.94 14.56
C ILE A 358 0.04 -5.42 14.84
N GLU A 359 -1.02 -6.06 15.31
CA GLU A 359 -1.08 -7.51 15.45
C GLU A 359 -1.63 -8.13 14.17
N VAL A 360 -0.83 -8.99 13.55
CA VAL A 360 -1.17 -9.69 12.32
C VAL A 360 -1.85 -11.01 12.66
N PRO A 361 -2.96 -11.40 11.99
CA PRO A 361 -3.65 -12.67 12.24
C PRO A 361 -2.72 -13.89 12.04
N ASP A 362 -3.00 -14.96 12.76
CA ASP A 362 -2.23 -16.22 12.72
C ASP A 362 -3.13 -17.40 12.37
N VAL A 363 -4.05 -17.17 11.44
CA VAL A 363 -4.98 -18.16 10.90
C VAL A 363 -4.73 -18.37 9.41
N PRO A 364 -5.12 -19.52 8.82
CA PRO A 364 -4.94 -19.76 7.39
C PRO A 364 -5.56 -18.66 6.52
N GLY A 365 -4.84 -18.25 5.47
CA GLY A 365 -5.24 -17.19 4.57
C GLY A 365 -4.93 -15.80 5.11
N LEU A 366 -5.75 -14.84 4.70
CA LEU A 366 -5.68 -13.43 5.11
C LEU A 366 -6.17 -13.24 6.55
N GLY A 367 -7.15 -14.04 6.98
CA GLY A 367 -7.78 -13.88 8.29
C GLY A 367 -8.69 -12.66 8.42
N ALA A 368 -9.09 -12.07 7.30
CA ALA A 368 -9.97 -10.91 7.21
C ALA A 368 -11.07 -11.15 6.18
N THR A 369 -12.30 -10.72 6.50
CA THR A 369 -13.46 -10.85 5.61
C THR A 369 -14.36 -9.61 5.71
N ILE A 370 -15.27 -9.46 4.76
CA ILE A 370 -16.40 -8.50 4.85
C ILE A 370 -17.68 -9.29 4.64
N SER A 371 -18.65 -9.10 5.51
CA SER A 371 -19.92 -9.81 5.42
C SER A 371 -20.68 -9.49 4.12
N GLU A 372 -21.39 -10.48 3.57
CA GLU A 372 -22.16 -10.31 2.33
C GLU A 372 -23.21 -9.19 2.46
N VAL A 373 -23.83 -9.09 3.63
CA VAL A 373 -24.82 -8.02 3.93
C VAL A 373 -24.18 -6.64 3.79
N ARG A 374 -22.93 -6.48 4.20
CA ARG A 374 -22.19 -5.20 4.08
C ARG A 374 -21.80 -4.92 2.64
N LEU A 375 -21.31 -5.93 1.92
CA LEU A 375 -20.93 -5.82 0.52
C LEU A 375 -22.09 -5.46 -0.40
N LEU A 376 -23.28 -5.95 -0.11
CA LEU A 376 -24.50 -5.68 -0.90
C LEU A 376 -25.13 -4.29 -0.65
N LYS A 377 -24.58 -3.48 0.27
CA LYS A 377 -25.02 -2.07 0.43
C LYS A 377 -24.58 -1.18 -0.73
N GLY A 378 -23.48 -1.52 -1.40
CA GLY A 378 -22.97 -0.82 -2.58
C GLY A 378 -23.42 -1.46 -3.89
N GLU A 379 -23.09 -0.82 -5.00
CA GLU A 379 -23.24 -1.42 -6.32
C GLU A 379 -22.35 -2.66 -6.43
N SER A 380 -22.91 -3.75 -6.94
CA SER A 380 -22.21 -5.02 -7.04
C SER A 380 -22.62 -5.81 -8.28
N CYS A 381 -21.70 -6.68 -8.74
CA CYS A 381 -22.01 -7.66 -9.78
C CYS A 381 -21.41 -9.02 -9.41
N ARG A 382 -22.03 -10.09 -9.93
CA ARG A 382 -21.62 -11.47 -9.66
C ARG A 382 -21.55 -12.25 -10.97
N PHE A 383 -20.50 -13.05 -11.09
CA PHE A 383 -20.24 -13.93 -12.23
C PHE A 383 -20.10 -15.36 -11.73
N MET A 384 -20.71 -16.30 -12.44
CA MET A 384 -20.70 -17.72 -12.09
C MET A 384 -20.23 -18.55 -13.30
N ALA A 385 -19.50 -19.64 -12.99
CA ALA A 385 -18.98 -20.58 -13.99
C ALA A 385 -20.07 -21.47 -14.54
#